data_9237a142cf5836c007a47c82aff8688f
#
_entry.id   9237a142cf5836c007a47c82aff8688f
#
_cell.length_a   1.000
_cell.length_b   1.000
_cell.length_c   1.000
_cell.angle_alpha   90.00
_cell.angle_beta   90.00
_cell.angle_gamma   90.00
#
_symmetry.space_group_name_H-M   'P 1'
#
loop_
_entity.id
_entity.type
_entity.pdbx_description
1 polymer ?
#
loop_
_entity_poly.entity_id
_entity_poly.type
_entity_poly.pdbx_seq_one_letter_code
_entity_poly.pdbx_strand_id
1 'polypeptide(L)'
;MTHEMSQPSCNVNFDILNPDKNEGGFSPVQLAEGFDIVFVRSRSETADILRETAGLANGGDLSTTPLSKRIRLYGDPTLTGCEITEVSTGGSVPVLQATNNSAFGVLLVAGQLVRGGKQNRGINTDIFIEAGKSAQIPVTCVEQGRWSGGAGAGFGFAGFEPVTVRSAKARDVAESARRNRSHAANQQQVWDAVAAVAQDVGVQSSSSDLLQSLRAVKARIAAGPGSTQTGASSGVPSGARTRSSEELAHTEELLQRLRAEALSLSRDVHGEIERGGDISSLGASLPQLRRRLDTLLRELTLLETQRSQILERQRGEGDGANQALRVSHEAIAQADKLATAANGMLVFFNGEFVAGDLFAERAWFSKLYGELRDSTILSWESVSRRAQREGRAIDPLASQRVMGAARTVVRDTLAGDWSERATPAHGRALLLEHPFLQSSAIAADGDAPLHLLLGTKQPAPFTQGGDTAMRTRLGRPPLR
;
A
#
# COMPACT_ATOMS: atom_id res chain seq x y z
N MET A 1 -7.65 -35.93 -25.18
CA MET A 1 -8.93 -35.23 -24.89
C MET A 1 -8.81 -34.69 -23.46
N THR A 2 -8.30 -33.49 -23.33
CA THR A 2 -8.23 -32.76 -22.06
C THR A 2 -9.53 -32.01 -21.90
N HIS A 3 -10.36 -32.44 -20.95
CA HIS A 3 -11.53 -31.67 -20.51
C HIS A 3 -11.05 -30.32 -19.94
N GLU A 4 -11.16 -29.27 -20.73
CA GLU A 4 -11.26 -27.91 -20.20
C GLU A 4 -12.55 -27.85 -19.37
N MET A 5 -12.41 -27.94 -18.08
CA MET A 5 -13.49 -27.57 -17.14
C MET A 5 -13.68 -26.06 -17.28
N SER A 6 -14.70 -25.65 -18.03
CA SER A 6 -15.18 -24.27 -17.99
C SER A 6 -15.50 -23.90 -16.53
N GLN A 7 -14.76 -22.98 -15.98
CA GLN A 7 -15.06 -22.45 -14.65
C GLN A 7 -16.44 -21.77 -14.71
N PRO A 8 -17.29 -21.92 -13.70
CA PRO A 8 -18.57 -21.25 -13.68
C PRO A 8 -18.36 -19.74 -13.74
N SER A 9 -19.09 -19.07 -14.65
CA SER A 9 -19.15 -17.62 -14.72
C SER A 9 -19.59 -17.07 -13.37
N CYS A 10 -18.83 -16.10 -12.83
CA CYS A 10 -19.11 -15.50 -11.54
C CYS A 10 -20.36 -14.60 -11.64
N ASN A 11 -21.44 -14.95 -10.94
CA ASN A 11 -22.69 -14.19 -10.89
C ASN A 11 -22.65 -13.05 -9.86
N VAL A 12 -21.58 -12.26 -9.81
CA VAL A 12 -21.54 -11.07 -8.95
C VAL A 12 -21.99 -9.84 -9.72
N ASN A 13 -22.97 -9.12 -9.19
CA ASN A 13 -23.46 -7.90 -9.78
C ASN A 13 -22.61 -6.68 -9.36
N PHE A 14 -21.80 -6.16 -10.29
CA PHE A 14 -20.99 -4.97 -10.09
C PHE A 14 -21.72 -3.65 -10.42
N ASP A 15 -22.99 -3.67 -10.81
CA ASP A 15 -23.75 -2.46 -11.19
C ASP A 15 -23.84 -1.45 -10.03
N ILE A 16 -23.81 -1.91 -8.79
CA ILE A 16 -23.79 -1.08 -7.60
C ILE A 16 -22.57 -0.13 -7.58
N LEU A 17 -21.46 -0.52 -8.20
CA LEU A 17 -20.23 0.26 -8.27
C LEU A 17 -20.08 1.03 -9.58
N ASN A 18 -21.07 0.94 -10.48
CA ASN A 18 -21.04 1.63 -11.77
C ASN A 18 -21.14 3.15 -11.55
N PRO A 19 -20.21 3.94 -12.15
CA PRO A 19 -20.23 5.39 -11.99
C PRO A 19 -21.54 6.02 -12.50
N ASP A 20 -22.01 7.03 -11.78
CA ASP A 20 -23.21 7.78 -12.19
C ASP A 20 -22.92 8.56 -13.47
N LYS A 21 -23.66 8.25 -14.54
CA LYS A 21 -23.52 8.91 -15.84
C LYS A 21 -24.17 10.28 -15.88
N ASN A 22 -25.15 10.54 -15.01
CA ASN A 22 -25.98 11.74 -15.04
C ASN A 22 -25.45 12.84 -14.11
N GLU A 23 -24.73 12.48 -13.03
CA GLU A 23 -24.25 13.42 -12.00
C GLU A 23 -22.73 13.59 -11.97
N GLY A 24 -22.01 13.29 -13.07
CA GLY A 24 -20.55 13.43 -13.10
C GLY A 24 -19.84 12.43 -12.19
N GLY A 25 -20.02 11.12 -12.46
CA GLY A 25 -19.51 10.01 -11.66
C GLY A 25 -17.99 9.99 -11.39
N PHE A 26 -17.23 10.93 -11.99
CA PHE A 26 -15.80 11.10 -11.78
C PHE A 26 -15.47 12.55 -11.45
N SER A 27 -14.71 12.79 -10.38
CA SER A 27 -14.27 14.11 -9.94
C SER A 27 -12.74 14.11 -9.72
N PRO A 28 -11.96 14.71 -10.62
CA PRO A 28 -10.51 14.77 -10.49
C PRO A 28 -10.07 15.87 -9.53
N VAL A 29 -9.01 15.64 -8.79
CA VAL A 29 -8.27 16.64 -8.02
C VAL A 29 -6.79 16.40 -8.21
N GLN A 30 -6.05 17.45 -8.60
CA GLN A 30 -4.60 17.44 -8.63
C GLN A 30 -4.08 17.91 -7.26
N LEU A 31 -3.44 17.00 -6.54
CA LEU A 31 -2.87 17.27 -5.21
C LEU A 31 -1.49 17.94 -5.28
N ALA A 32 -0.71 17.60 -6.31
CA ALA A 32 0.58 18.19 -6.66
C ALA A 32 0.81 18.01 -8.16
N GLU A 33 1.81 18.66 -8.74
CA GLU A 33 2.18 18.43 -10.14
C GLU A 33 2.49 16.94 -10.37
N GLY A 34 1.74 16.31 -11.29
CA GLY A 34 1.84 14.87 -11.55
C GLY A 34 1.22 13.94 -10.51
N PHE A 35 0.49 14.48 -9.53
CA PHE A 35 -0.25 13.68 -8.56
C PHE A 35 -1.73 14.00 -8.59
N ASP A 36 -2.51 13.08 -9.09
CA ASP A 36 -3.95 13.22 -9.26
C ASP A 36 -4.71 12.12 -8.51
N ILE A 37 -5.82 12.48 -7.90
CA ILE A 37 -6.85 11.56 -7.41
C ILE A 37 -8.12 11.81 -8.21
N VAL A 38 -8.74 10.73 -8.67
CA VAL A 38 -10.07 10.78 -9.28
C VAL A 38 -11.05 10.08 -8.35
N PHE A 39 -11.98 10.85 -7.79
CA PHE A 39 -13.06 10.31 -6.99
C PHE A 39 -14.13 9.70 -7.90
N VAL A 40 -14.62 8.52 -7.48
CA VAL A 40 -15.69 7.79 -8.19
C VAL A 40 -16.93 7.80 -7.33
N ARG A 41 -18.03 8.32 -7.91
CA ARG A 41 -19.37 8.26 -7.32
C ARG A 41 -20.18 7.22 -8.06
N SER A 42 -20.63 6.20 -7.35
CA SER A 42 -21.52 5.19 -7.92
C SER A 42 -22.99 5.57 -7.81
N ARG A 43 -23.84 4.88 -8.55
CA ARG A 43 -25.30 5.09 -8.54
C ARG A 43 -26.00 4.60 -7.27
N SER A 44 -25.30 3.98 -6.34
CA SER A 44 -25.90 3.18 -5.28
C SER A 44 -26.85 3.93 -4.35
N GLU A 45 -26.67 5.24 -4.15
CA GLU A 45 -27.53 5.99 -3.21
C GLU A 45 -29.00 6.05 -3.60
N THR A 46 -29.29 6.27 -4.88
CA THR A 46 -30.69 6.31 -5.34
C THR A 46 -31.34 4.92 -5.24
N ALA A 47 -30.56 3.87 -5.51
CA ALA A 47 -31.01 2.50 -5.35
C ALA A 47 -31.20 2.11 -3.88
N ASP A 48 -30.35 2.60 -2.97
CA ASP A 48 -30.44 2.32 -1.54
C ASP A 48 -31.60 3.07 -0.89
N ILE A 49 -31.86 4.31 -1.24
CA ILE A 49 -33.04 5.06 -0.83
C ILE A 49 -34.33 4.38 -1.34
N LEU A 50 -34.35 3.95 -2.59
CA LEU A 50 -35.49 3.23 -3.15
C LEU A 50 -35.69 1.83 -2.49
N ARG A 51 -34.62 1.12 -2.17
CA ARG A 51 -34.67 -0.15 -1.43
C ARG A 51 -35.10 0.05 0.01
N GLU A 52 -34.59 1.09 0.68
CA GLU A 52 -34.99 1.44 2.04
C GLU A 52 -36.47 1.81 2.09
N THR A 53 -36.95 2.58 1.12
CA THR A 53 -38.36 2.96 0.99
C THR A 53 -39.25 1.75 0.64
N ALA A 54 -38.79 0.88 -0.25
CA ALA A 54 -39.50 -0.35 -0.62
C ALA A 54 -39.50 -1.38 0.52
N GLY A 55 -38.38 -1.48 1.29
CA GLY A 55 -38.27 -2.38 2.44
C GLY A 55 -39.21 -2.00 3.60
N LEU A 56 -39.43 -0.71 3.81
CA LEU A 56 -40.44 -0.22 4.78
C LEU A 56 -41.87 -0.55 4.36
N ALA A 57 -42.12 -0.73 3.06
CA ALA A 57 -43.45 -1.06 2.53
C ALA A 57 -43.79 -2.57 2.59
N ASN A 58 -42.78 -3.48 2.64
CA ASN A 58 -42.98 -4.92 2.42
C ASN A 58 -42.53 -5.83 3.58
N GLY A 59 -42.42 -5.34 4.82
CA GLY A 59 -42.19 -6.19 6.00
C GLY A 59 -40.93 -7.05 5.95
N GLY A 60 -39.75 -6.39 5.99
CA GLY A 60 -38.54 -6.94 6.61
C GLY A 60 -37.86 -8.15 6.02
N ASP A 61 -37.64 -8.23 4.73
CA ASP A 61 -36.61 -9.13 4.17
C ASP A 61 -35.22 -8.54 4.43
N LEU A 62 -34.31 -9.31 5.04
CA LEU A 62 -32.92 -8.94 5.33
C LEU A 62 -32.14 -8.52 4.07
N SER A 63 -32.60 -8.94 2.86
CA SER A 63 -31.99 -8.56 1.58
C SER A 63 -32.13 -7.07 1.25
N THR A 64 -33.05 -6.36 1.89
CA THR A 64 -33.34 -4.92 1.67
C THR A 64 -32.63 -4.01 2.68
N THR A 65 -32.01 -4.56 3.72
CA THR A 65 -31.30 -3.76 4.73
C THR A 65 -29.95 -3.29 4.16
N PRO A 66 -29.62 -1.97 4.23
CA PRO A 66 -28.33 -1.46 3.78
C PRO A 66 -27.15 -2.22 4.37
N LEU A 67 -26.12 -2.46 3.55
CA LEU A 67 -24.92 -3.20 3.98
C LEU A 67 -24.28 -2.56 5.21
N SER A 68 -24.26 -1.24 5.28
CA SER A 68 -23.72 -0.47 6.41
C SER A 68 -24.46 -0.71 7.73
N LYS A 69 -25.68 -1.24 7.70
CA LYS A 69 -26.42 -1.66 8.92
C LYS A 69 -26.07 -3.09 9.36
N ARG A 70 -25.55 -3.93 8.46
CA ARG A 70 -25.24 -5.35 8.72
C ARG A 70 -23.74 -5.62 8.84
N ILE A 71 -22.92 -4.76 8.24
CA ILE A 71 -21.46 -4.93 8.15
C ILE A 71 -20.78 -3.68 8.72
N ARG A 72 -19.69 -3.90 9.44
CA ARG A 72 -18.79 -2.85 9.94
C ARG A 72 -17.41 -2.99 9.32
N LEU A 73 -16.72 -1.88 9.17
CA LEU A 73 -15.32 -1.89 8.80
C LEU A 73 -14.46 -2.17 10.04
N TYR A 74 -13.41 -2.95 9.87
CA TYR A 74 -12.35 -3.00 10.87
C TYR A 74 -11.67 -1.62 10.93
N GLY A 75 -11.51 -1.07 12.14
CA GLY A 75 -11.06 0.31 12.34
C GLY A 75 -12.20 1.33 12.50
N ASP A 76 -13.47 0.93 12.32
CA ASP A 76 -14.60 1.76 12.71
C ASP A 76 -14.62 1.91 14.25
N PRO A 77 -14.58 3.14 14.79
CA PRO A 77 -14.54 3.35 16.24
C PRO A 77 -15.81 2.84 16.96
N THR A 78 -16.89 2.60 16.24
CA THR A 78 -18.13 2.03 16.78
C THR A 78 -18.14 0.50 16.80
N LEU A 79 -17.16 -0.16 16.16
CA LEU A 79 -17.03 -1.60 16.16
C LEU A 79 -16.44 -2.07 17.51
N THR A 80 -17.21 -2.84 18.25
CA THR A 80 -16.78 -3.55 19.45
C THR A 80 -16.89 -5.05 19.23
N GLY A 81 -16.06 -5.84 19.94
CA GLY A 81 -16.12 -7.30 19.88
C GLY A 81 -15.41 -7.93 18.66
N CYS A 82 -14.65 -7.16 17.88
CA CYS A 82 -13.76 -7.73 16.87
C CYS A 82 -12.31 -7.56 17.33
N GLU A 83 -11.60 -8.65 17.48
CA GLU A 83 -10.23 -8.70 18.00
C GLU A 83 -9.31 -9.38 16.98
N ILE A 84 -8.10 -8.82 16.82
CA ILE A 84 -7.01 -9.46 16.07
C ILE A 84 -5.90 -9.76 17.06
N THR A 85 -5.39 -11.01 17.04
CA THR A 85 -4.36 -11.50 17.96
C THR A 85 -3.33 -12.34 17.22
N GLU A 86 -2.20 -12.64 17.87
CA GLU A 86 -1.30 -13.69 17.41
C GLU A 86 -2.01 -15.06 17.46
N VAL A 87 -1.68 -15.96 16.52
CA VAL A 87 -2.27 -17.32 16.47
C VAL A 87 -1.82 -18.21 17.62
N SER A 88 -0.71 -17.86 18.27
CA SER A 88 -0.14 -18.58 19.42
C SER A 88 0.80 -17.69 20.22
N THR A 89 1.27 -18.14 21.38
CA THR A 89 2.28 -17.43 22.19
C THR A 89 3.62 -17.27 21.45
N GLY A 90 3.99 -18.22 20.57
CA GLY A 90 5.13 -18.11 19.67
C GLY A 90 4.98 -17.08 18.59
N GLY A 91 3.75 -16.77 18.19
CA GLY A 91 3.40 -15.92 17.05
C GLY A 91 3.58 -16.64 15.71
N SER A 92 3.17 -15.99 14.64
CA SER A 92 3.40 -16.41 13.27
C SER A 92 3.64 -15.17 12.40
N VAL A 93 4.61 -15.22 11.47
CA VAL A 93 4.86 -14.08 10.58
C VAL A 93 3.72 -13.88 9.59
N PRO A 94 3.25 -14.91 8.84
CA PRO A 94 2.32 -14.72 7.73
C PRO A 94 0.84 -14.75 8.14
N VAL A 95 0.51 -15.02 9.39
CA VAL A 95 -0.89 -15.25 9.80
C VAL A 95 -1.17 -14.66 11.17
N LEU A 96 -2.32 -13.99 11.31
CA LEU A 96 -2.92 -13.58 12.57
C LEU A 96 -4.29 -14.26 12.75
N GLN A 97 -4.82 -14.26 13.98
CA GLN A 97 -6.17 -14.72 14.31
C GLN A 97 -7.09 -13.52 14.44
N ALA A 98 -8.17 -13.49 13.66
CA ALA A 98 -9.25 -12.52 13.84
C ALA A 98 -10.49 -13.21 14.41
N THR A 99 -11.07 -12.64 15.45
CA THR A 99 -12.28 -13.14 16.10
C THR A 99 -13.33 -12.05 16.16
N ASN A 100 -14.47 -12.30 15.53
CA ASN A 100 -15.59 -11.37 15.47
C ASN A 100 -16.71 -11.85 16.41
N ASN A 101 -16.74 -11.34 17.62
CA ASN A 101 -17.82 -11.58 18.61
C ASN A 101 -18.93 -10.51 18.53
N SER A 102 -18.90 -9.64 17.51
CA SER A 102 -19.93 -8.63 17.31
C SER A 102 -21.20 -9.21 16.67
N ALA A 103 -22.28 -8.44 16.69
CA ALA A 103 -23.52 -8.78 16.00
C ALA A 103 -23.48 -8.45 14.49
N PHE A 104 -22.37 -7.93 13.98
CA PHE A 104 -22.20 -7.47 12.59
C PHE A 104 -21.19 -8.33 11.87
N GLY A 105 -21.33 -8.49 10.56
CA GLY A 105 -20.22 -8.90 9.72
C GLY A 105 -19.11 -7.84 9.77
N VAL A 106 -17.84 -8.24 9.69
CA VAL A 106 -16.70 -7.32 9.71
C VAL A 106 -15.91 -7.45 8.42
N LEU A 107 -15.71 -6.31 7.76
CA LEU A 107 -14.86 -6.20 6.58
C LEU A 107 -13.50 -5.61 6.97
N LEU A 108 -12.45 -6.38 6.71
CA LEU A 108 -11.06 -5.92 6.75
C LEU A 108 -10.62 -5.69 5.30
N VAL A 109 -10.00 -4.53 5.05
CA VAL A 109 -9.60 -4.11 3.70
C VAL A 109 -8.11 -4.39 3.46
N ALA A 110 -7.79 -4.88 2.28
CA ALA A 110 -6.42 -5.13 1.86
C ALA A 110 -5.52 -3.91 2.05
N GLY A 111 -4.36 -4.10 2.65
CA GLY A 111 -3.42 -3.03 2.96
C GLY A 111 -3.71 -2.28 4.26
N GLN A 112 -4.76 -2.60 5.01
CA GLN A 112 -4.91 -2.08 6.37
C GLN A 112 -3.71 -2.49 7.22
N LEU A 113 -3.17 -1.52 7.95
CA LEU A 113 -2.09 -1.71 8.92
C LEU A 113 -2.69 -2.01 10.29
N VAL A 114 -2.17 -3.03 10.93
CA VAL A 114 -2.47 -3.37 12.31
C VAL A 114 -1.21 -3.27 13.16
N ARG A 115 -1.33 -2.51 14.25
CA ARG A 115 -0.25 -2.24 15.20
C ARG A 115 -0.46 -3.04 16.47
N GLY A 116 0.54 -3.75 16.89
CA GLY A 116 0.50 -4.53 18.13
C GLY A 116 1.34 -5.79 18.06
N GLY A 117 1.00 -6.76 18.87
CA GLY A 117 1.64 -8.07 18.92
C GLY A 117 3.16 -8.02 18.86
N LYS A 118 3.77 -9.01 18.22
CA LYS A 118 5.24 -9.10 18.10
C LYS A 118 5.83 -8.15 17.07
N GLN A 119 5.06 -7.78 16.04
CA GLN A 119 5.44 -6.85 14.98
C GLN A 119 4.18 -6.24 14.36
N ASN A 120 4.30 -5.03 13.80
CA ASN A 120 3.23 -4.44 13.00
C ASN A 120 3.03 -5.21 11.69
N ARG A 121 1.78 -5.35 11.25
CA ARG A 121 1.39 -6.14 10.06
C ARG A 121 0.56 -5.32 9.09
N GLY A 122 0.61 -5.72 7.82
CA GLY A 122 -0.32 -5.29 6.79
C GLY A 122 -1.19 -6.46 6.32
N ILE A 123 -2.49 -6.26 6.22
CA ILE A 123 -3.45 -7.26 5.75
C ILE A 123 -3.25 -7.48 4.25
N ASN A 124 -3.17 -8.74 3.81
CA ASN A 124 -2.77 -9.07 2.45
C ASN A 124 -3.89 -8.97 1.42
N THR A 125 -5.12 -9.29 1.81
CA THR A 125 -6.30 -9.31 0.94
C THR A 125 -7.51 -8.84 1.71
N ASP A 126 -8.59 -8.50 1.01
CA ASP A 126 -9.87 -8.25 1.66
C ASP A 126 -10.36 -9.49 2.39
N ILE A 127 -10.94 -9.30 3.57
CA ILE A 127 -11.41 -10.38 4.43
C ILE A 127 -12.78 -9.99 5.00
N PHE A 128 -13.74 -10.85 4.79
CA PHE A 128 -15.05 -10.73 5.42
C PHE A 128 -15.20 -11.80 6.51
N ILE A 129 -15.57 -11.38 7.72
CA ILE A 129 -15.79 -12.28 8.87
C ILE A 129 -17.23 -12.09 9.34
N GLU A 130 -18.03 -13.14 9.24
CA GLU A 130 -19.41 -13.13 9.73
C GLU A 130 -19.50 -12.89 11.25
N ALA A 131 -20.66 -12.45 11.70
CA ALA A 131 -20.99 -12.29 13.11
C ALA A 131 -20.78 -13.60 13.89
N GLY A 132 -20.10 -13.54 15.02
CA GLY A 132 -19.80 -14.70 15.87
C GLY A 132 -18.80 -15.70 15.31
N LYS A 133 -18.06 -15.35 14.24
CA LYS A 133 -17.07 -16.25 13.59
C LYS A 133 -15.64 -15.77 13.80
N SER A 134 -14.72 -16.68 13.54
CA SER A 134 -13.27 -16.43 13.60
C SER A 134 -12.60 -16.96 12.35
N ALA A 135 -11.48 -16.31 11.95
CA ALA A 135 -10.67 -16.72 10.82
C ALA A 135 -9.19 -16.46 11.05
N GLN A 136 -8.34 -17.27 10.44
CA GLN A 136 -6.93 -16.95 10.28
C GLN A 136 -6.78 -16.02 9.08
N ILE A 137 -6.15 -14.87 9.30
CA ILE A 137 -6.01 -13.83 8.28
C ILE A 137 -4.58 -13.75 7.77
N PRO A 138 -4.36 -13.76 6.45
CA PRO A 138 -3.03 -13.65 5.86
C PRO A 138 -2.52 -12.22 5.99
N VAL A 139 -1.31 -12.08 6.48
CA VAL A 139 -0.66 -10.77 6.73
C VAL A 139 0.80 -10.79 6.29
N THR A 140 1.38 -9.61 6.18
CA THR A 140 2.80 -9.40 5.88
C THR A 140 3.38 -8.45 6.92
N CYS A 141 4.59 -8.75 7.38
CA CYS A 141 5.29 -7.90 8.33
C CYS A 141 5.71 -6.57 7.70
N VAL A 142 5.44 -5.46 8.37
CA VAL A 142 5.83 -4.10 7.95
C VAL A 142 6.79 -3.42 8.94
N GLU A 143 7.35 -4.21 9.86
CA GLU A 143 8.33 -3.79 10.88
C GLU A 143 9.37 -4.90 11.04
N GLN A 144 10.55 -4.75 10.41
CA GLN A 144 11.53 -5.83 10.31
C GLN A 144 12.28 -6.10 11.63
N GLY A 145 12.60 -5.06 12.38
CA GLY A 145 13.56 -5.15 13.50
C GLY A 145 12.95 -5.50 14.86
N ARG A 146 11.63 -5.68 15.01
CA ARG A 146 10.99 -6.03 16.27
C ARG A 146 10.40 -7.44 16.23
N TRP A 147 10.74 -8.26 17.20
CA TRP A 147 10.08 -9.53 17.49
C TRP A 147 9.86 -9.63 19.01
N SER A 148 9.22 -8.62 19.58
CA SER A 148 8.96 -8.51 21.01
C SER A 148 7.56 -7.92 21.23
N GLY A 149 6.80 -8.57 22.08
CA GLY A 149 5.45 -8.15 22.47
C GLY A 149 4.85 -9.22 23.36
N GLY A 150 3.98 -8.84 24.31
CA GLY A 150 3.34 -9.77 25.22
C GLY A 150 2.44 -10.76 24.48
N ALA A 151 2.47 -12.01 24.88
CA ALA A 151 1.47 -12.98 24.49
C ALA A 151 0.09 -12.42 24.88
N GLY A 152 -0.85 -12.33 23.92
CA GLY A 152 -2.18 -11.77 24.16
C GLY A 152 -2.34 -10.26 23.91
N ALA A 153 -1.27 -9.53 23.56
CA ALA A 153 -1.43 -8.15 23.09
C ALA A 153 -2.19 -8.15 21.76
N GLY A 154 -3.39 -7.57 21.75
CA GLY A 154 -4.21 -7.41 20.56
C GLY A 154 -3.58 -6.45 19.55
N PHE A 155 -4.08 -6.50 18.34
CA PHE A 155 -3.73 -5.56 17.27
C PHE A 155 -4.82 -4.51 17.11
N GLY A 156 -4.44 -3.24 16.93
CA GLY A 156 -5.34 -2.15 16.60
C GLY A 156 -5.11 -1.63 15.20
N PHE A 157 -6.16 -1.13 14.54
CA PHE A 157 -6.05 -0.45 13.25
C PHE A 157 -5.11 0.76 13.35
N ALA A 158 -4.26 0.95 12.35
CA ALA A 158 -3.20 1.98 12.37
C ALA A 158 -3.03 2.74 11.04
N GLY A 159 -3.95 2.56 10.09
CA GLY A 159 -3.92 3.20 8.79
C GLY A 159 -3.78 2.23 7.64
N PHE A 160 -3.26 2.70 6.51
CA PHE A 160 -3.03 1.89 5.31
C PHE A 160 -1.57 1.88 4.89
N GLU A 161 -1.16 0.79 4.26
CA GLU A 161 0.11 0.73 3.53
C GLU A 161 0.14 1.79 2.42
N PRO A 162 1.31 2.39 2.12
CA PRO A 162 1.49 3.23 0.95
C PRO A 162 0.94 2.55 -0.31
N VAL A 163 0.26 3.31 -1.17
CA VAL A 163 -0.44 2.73 -2.34
C VAL A 163 0.50 1.95 -3.26
N THR A 164 1.77 2.34 -3.35
CA THR A 164 2.80 1.63 -4.12
C THR A 164 3.18 0.29 -3.51
N VAL A 165 3.29 0.21 -2.18
CA VAL A 165 3.56 -1.04 -1.43
C VAL A 165 2.35 -1.96 -1.55
N ARG A 166 1.15 -1.43 -1.34
CA ARG A 166 -0.12 -2.16 -1.41
C ARG A 166 -0.35 -2.75 -2.81
N SER A 167 -0.10 -1.98 -3.87
CA SER A 167 -0.21 -2.44 -5.25
C SER A 167 0.79 -3.55 -5.59
N ALA A 168 2.03 -3.43 -5.12
CA ALA A 168 3.04 -4.48 -5.30
C ALA A 168 2.61 -5.76 -4.60
N LYS A 169 2.20 -5.65 -3.34
CA LYS A 169 1.71 -6.77 -2.54
C LYS A 169 0.47 -7.44 -3.16
N ALA A 170 -0.48 -6.65 -3.67
CA ALA A 170 -1.67 -7.19 -4.34
C ALA A 170 -1.34 -8.04 -5.57
N ARG A 171 -0.29 -7.71 -6.32
CA ARG A 171 0.19 -8.55 -7.44
C ARG A 171 0.71 -9.90 -6.97
N ASP A 172 1.53 -9.93 -5.91
CA ASP A 172 2.06 -11.17 -5.34
C ASP A 172 0.93 -12.05 -4.79
N VAL A 173 -0.01 -11.44 -4.06
CA VAL A 173 -1.18 -12.11 -3.50
C VAL A 173 -2.04 -12.73 -4.60
N ALA A 174 -2.30 -12.00 -5.68
CA ALA A 174 -3.08 -12.49 -6.82
C ALA A 174 -2.37 -13.66 -7.52
N GLU A 175 -1.05 -13.57 -7.70
CA GLU A 175 -0.26 -14.66 -8.27
C GLU A 175 -0.27 -15.89 -7.37
N SER A 176 -0.13 -15.70 -6.05
CA SER A 176 -0.23 -16.76 -5.06
C SER A 176 -1.61 -17.42 -5.04
N ALA A 177 -2.68 -16.63 -5.12
CA ALA A 177 -4.05 -17.12 -5.19
C ALA A 177 -4.31 -17.96 -6.45
N ARG A 178 -3.73 -17.56 -7.61
CA ARG A 178 -3.82 -18.35 -8.84
C ARG A 178 -3.07 -19.67 -8.76
N ARG A 179 -1.86 -19.68 -8.20
CA ARG A 179 -1.00 -20.87 -8.16
C ARG A 179 -1.35 -21.83 -7.03
N ASN A 180 -1.46 -21.33 -5.81
CA ASN A 180 -1.42 -22.15 -4.60
C ASN A 180 -2.71 -22.05 -3.76
N ARG A 181 -3.71 -21.32 -4.23
CA ARG A 181 -4.92 -20.99 -3.44
C ARG A 181 -4.61 -20.35 -2.08
N SER A 182 -3.46 -19.67 -1.97
CA SER A 182 -3.04 -18.92 -0.79
C SER A 182 -3.14 -17.42 -1.07
N HIS A 183 -3.01 -16.61 -0.02
CA HIS A 183 -2.99 -15.15 -0.10
C HIS A 183 -1.67 -14.61 0.45
N ALA A 184 -0.59 -15.35 0.20
CA ALA A 184 0.75 -14.96 0.62
C ALA A 184 1.31 -13.87 -0.29
N ALA A 185 2.06 -12.94 0.31
CA ALA A 185 2.89 -11.97 -0.40
C ALA A 185 4.37 -12.25 -0.13
N ASN A 186 5.25 -11.74 -0.97
CA ASN A 186 6.69 -11.86 -0.78
C ASN A 186 7.15 -10.93 0.34
N GLN A 187 7.47 -11.50 1.50
CA GLN A 187 7.89 -10.75 2.68
C GLN A 187 9.13 -9.88 2.42
N GLN A 188 10.11 -10.38 1.68
CA GLN A 188 11.33 -9.62 1.40
C GLN A 188 11.05 -8.41 0.51
N GLN A 189 10.23 -8.56 -0.52
CA GLN A 189 9.83 -7.43 -1.37
C GLN A 189 9.07 -6.34 -0.58
N VAL A 190 8.26 -6.74 0.39
CA VAL A 190 7.57 -5.77 1.27
C VAL A 190 8.58 -5.03 2.15
N TRP A 191 9.56 -5.71 2.73
CA TRP A 191 10.61 -5.05 3.51
C TRP A 191 11.46 -4.09 2.68
N ASP A 192 11.83 -4.51 1.46
CA ASP A 192 12.58 -3.65 0.52
C ASP A 192 11.76 -2.40 0.15
N ALA A 193 10.46 -2.57 -0.09
CA ALA A 193 9.57 -1.45 -0.39
C ALA A 193 9.39 -0.50 0.81
N VAL A 194 9.25 -1.03 2.03
CA VAL A 194 9.17 -0.24 3.28
C VAL A 194 10.47 0.54 3.52
N ALA A 195 11.62 -0.11 3.35
CA ALA A 195 12.92 0.53 3.48
C ALA A 195 13.12 1.64 2.45
N ALA A 196 12.72 1.40 1.19
CA ALA A 196 12.77 2.41 0.12
C ALA A 196 11.89 3.62 0.44
N VAL A 197 10.66 3.42 0.91
CA VAL A 197 9.77 4.51 1.34
C VAL A 197 10.41 5.31 2.47
N ALA A 198 10.92 4.67 3.52
CA ALA A 198 11.55 5.35 4.65
C ALA A 198 12.77 6.18 4.21
N GLN A 199 13.63 5.61 3.35
CA GLN A 199 14.78 6.29 2.77
C GLN A 199 14.36 7.50 1.92
N ASP A 200 13.38 7.33 1.04
CA ASP A 200 12.89 8.39 0.15
C ASP A 200 12.35 9.59 0.93
N VAL A 201 11.59 9.34 2.00
CA VAL A 201 10.99 10.41 2.81
C VAL A 201 11.89 10.89 3.96
N GLY A 202 13.09 10.29 4.12
CA GLY A 202 14.08 10.69 5.13
C GLY A 202 13.67 10.35 6.56
N VAL A 203 12.92 9.27 6.77
CA VAL A 203 12.52 8.79 8.10
C VAL A 203 13.44 7.67 8.53
N GLN A 204 14.05 7.83 9.71
CA GLN A 204 14.85 6.79 10.34
C GLN A 204 14.00 6.02 11.35
N SER A 205 14.10 4.70 11.32
CA SER A 205 13.42 3.80 12.24
C SER A 205 14.40 2.72 12.72
N SER A 206 14.53 2.55 14.02
CA SER A 206 15.37 1.51 14.60
C SER A 206 14.89 0.09 14.32
N SER A 207 13.61 -0.07 13.99
CA SER A 207 12.98 -1.34 13.66
C SER A 207 12.47 -1.41 12.22
N SER A 208 12.84 -0.45 11.36
CA SER A 208 12.30 -0.32 9.99
C SER A 208 10.76 -0.35 9.95
N ASP A 209 10.11 0.40 10.85
CA ASP A 209 8.66 0.44 11.02
C ASP A 209 8.01 1.42 10.04
N LEU A 210 7.17 0.90 9.15
CA LEU A 210 6.40 1.70 8.18
C LEU A 210 5.51 2.76 8.85
N LEU A 211 4.98 2.46 10.03
CA LEU A 211 4.12 3.40 10.76
C LEU A 211 4.85 4.69 11.17
N GLN A 212 6.18 4.67 11.29
CA GLN A 212 6.95 5.90 11.55
C GLN A 212 6.92 6.84 10.34
N SER A 213 7.08 6.32 9.12
CA SER A 213 6.96 7.10 7.88
C SER A 213 5.55 7.69 7.73
N LEU A 214 4.52 6.90 8.05
CA LEU A 214 3.13 7.36 8.01
C LEU A 214 2.87 8.49 9.01
N ARG A 215 3.35 8.36 10.25
CA ARG A 215 3.23 9.40 11.28
C ARG A 215 3.92 10.70 10.86
N ALA A 216 5.10 10.60 10.24
CA ALA A 216 5.83 11.77 9.77
C ALA A 216 5.05 12.54 8.67
N VAL A 217 4.41 11.83 7.74
CA VAL A 217 3.55 12.46 6.72
C VAL A 217 2.31 13.08 7.35
N LYS A 218 1.61 12.36 8.23
CA LYS A 218 0.43 12.88 8.95
C LYS A 218 0.75 14.15 9.72
N ALA A 219 1.89 14.19 10.40
CA ALA A 219 2.34 15.37 11.12
C ALA A 219 2.59 16.57 10.18
N ARG A 220 3.16 16.33 8.98
CA ARG A 220 3.36 17.38 7.97
C ARG A 220 2.03 17.90 7.40
N ILE A 221 1.09 17.01 7.13
CA ILE A 221 -0.25 17.39 6.67
C ILE A 221 -0.96 18.23 7.73
N ALA A 222 -0.90 17.83 9.00
CA ALA A 222 -1.55 18.53 10.12
C ALA A 222 -0.93 19.89 10.43
N ALA A 223 0.36 20.05 10.20
CA ALA A 223 1.09 21.27 10.56
C ALA A 223 0.79 22.49 9.66
N GLY A 224 0.16 22.28 8.51
CA GLY A 224 -0.25 23.35 7.59
C GLY A 224 0.92 24.08 6.89
N PRO A 225 0.62 25.03 6.00
CA PRO A 225 1.63 25.70 5.16
C PRO A 225 2.60 26.63 5.92
N GLY A 226 2.43 26.84 7.23
CA GLY A 226 3.23 27.75 8.06
C GLY A 226 4.28 27.11 8.97
N SER A 227 4.34 25.80 9.08
CA SER A 227 5.26 25.12 9.99
C SER A 227 6.56 24.64 9.31
N THR A 228 7.18 25.50 8.51
CA THR A 228 8.59 25.30 8.23
C THR A 228 9.34 25.50 9.53
N GLN A 229 9.90 24.41 10.10
CA GLN A 229 11.01 24.58 11.03
C GLN A 229 12.00 25.51 10.35
N THR A 230 12.15 26.70 10.92
CA THR A 230 13.10 27.71 10.52
C THR A 230 14.53 27.19 10.73
N GLY A 231 15.02 26.43 9.75
CA GLY A 231 16.45 26.29 9.52
C GLY A 231 16.88 27.51 8.73
N ALA A 232 17.64 28.37 9.37
CA ALA A 232 18.12 29.62 8.81
C ALA A 232 18.67 29.47 7.39
N SER A 233 18.12 30.24 6.45
CA SER A 233 18.68 30.41 5.09
C SER A 233 19.96 31.27 5.23
N SER A 234 21.11 30.62 5.35
CA SER A 234 22.40 31.26 5.05
C SER A 234 22.76 30.92 3.60
N GLY A 235 22.88 31.94 2.76
CA GLY A 235 23.36 31.81 1.38
C GLY A 235 24.71 31.09 1.35
N VAL A 236 24.76 29.92 0.77
CA VAL A 236 25.96 29.08 0.67
C VAL A 236 26.74 29.45 -0.61
N PRO A 237 28.03 29.77 -0.49
CA PRO A 237 28.90 30.08 -1.65
C PRO A 237 28.97 28.88 -2.63
N SER A 238 29.10 29.18 -3.93
CA SER A 238 29.18 28.19 -5.02
C SER A 238 30.22 27.07 -4.84
N GLY A 239 31.27 27.29 -4.04
CA GLY A 239 32.30 26.29 -3.71
C GLY A 239 31.84 25.20 -2.72
N ALA A 240 30.70 25.36 -2.05
CA ALA A 240 30.18 24.36 -1.11
C ALA A 240 29.41 23.23 -1.83
N ARG A 241 28.83 23.51 -3.02
CA ARG A 241 28.11 22.52 -3.84
C ARG A 241 29.04 21.43 -4.40
N THR A 242 30.24 21.80 -4.83
CA THR A 242 31.24 20.84 -5.31
C THR A 242 31.73 19.92 -4.19
N ARG A 243 31.99 20.45 -3.01
CA ARG A 243 32.40 19.65 -1.82
C ARG A 243 31.35 18.67 -1.39
N SER A 244 30.09 19.09 -1.30
CA SER A 244 28.97 18.19 -0.91
C SER A 244 28.75 17.08 -1.94
N SER A 245 29.02 17.32 -3.24
CA SER A 245 28.90 16.28 -4.28
C SER A 245 30.06 15.29 -4.20
N GLU A 246 31.27 15.76 -3.90
CA GLU A 246 32.45 14.90 -3.69
C GLU A 246 32.30 14.05 -2.41
N GLU A 247 31.82 14.65 -1.31
CA GLU A 247 31.51 13.94 -0.06
C GLU A 247 30.46 12.86 -0.27
N LEU A 248 29.41 13.13 -1.06
CA LEU A 248 28.37 12.15 -1.39
C LEU A 248 28.93 10.99 -2.19
N ALA A 249 29.70 11.27 -3.26
CA ALA A 249 30.30 10.24 -4.10
C ALA A 249 31.25 9.34 -3.30
N HIS A 250 32.06 9.92 -2.42
CA HIS A 250 32.94 9.16 -1.54
C HIS A 250 32.16 8.28 -0.54
N THR A 251 31.10 8.81 0.05
CA THR A 251 30.24 8.05 0.98
C THR A 251 29.54 6.90 0.26
N GLU A 252 29.09 7.10 -0.96
CA GLU A 252 28.45 6.05 -1.77
C GLU A 252 29.45 4.96 -2.18
N GLU A 253 30.68 5.32 -2.51
CA GLU A 253 31.73 4.34 -2.78
C GLU A 253 32.05 3.46 -1.55
N LEU A 254 32.14 4.06 -0.36
CA LEU A 254 32.33 3.32 0.88
C LEU A 254 31.16 2.40 1.19
N LEU A 255 29.92 2.87 0.99
CA LEU A 255 28.72 2.05 1.16
C LEU A 255 28.71 0.84 0.22
N GLN A 256 29.11 1.01 -1.05
CA GLN A 256 29.22 -0.08 -2.01
C GLN A 256 30.28 -1.12 -1.58
N ARG A 257 31.43 -0.67 -1.09
CA ARG A 257 32.50 -1.54 -0.59
C ARG A 257 32.03 -2.39 0.61
N LEU A 258 31.40 -1.75 1.61
CA LEU A 258 30.93 -2.46 2.80
C LEU A 258 29.80 -3.44 2.48
N ARG A 259 28.89 -3.08 1.56
CA ARG A 259 27.84 -3.98 1.09
C ARG A 259 28.43 -5.19 0.35
N ALA A 260 29.44 -4.99 -0.48
CA ALA A 260 30.14 -6.09 -1.17
C ALA A 260 30.86 -7.01 -0.18
N GLU A 261 31.49 -6.45 0.86
CA GLU A 261 32.12 -7.22 1.93
C GLU A 261 31.09 -8.06 2.73
N ALA A 262 29.94 -7.46 3.09
CA ALA A 262 28.88 -8.15 3.78
C ALA A 262 28.29 -9.30 2.94
N LEU A 263 28.13 -9.11 1.62
CA LEU A 263 27.69 -10.14 0.70
C LEU A 263 28.73 -11.25 0.51
N SER A 264 30.03 -10.92 0.51
CA SER A 264 31.09 -11.92 0.47
C SER A 264 31.09 -12.79 1.72
N LEU A 265 31.03 -12.15 2.89
CA LEU A 265 30.96 -12.84 4.18
C LEU A 265 29.74 -13.77 4.27
N SER A 266 28.59 -13.33 3.78
CA SER A 266 27.37 -14.15 3.72
C SER A 266 27.55 -15.38 2.81
N ARG A 267 28.19 -15.22 1.65
CA ARG A 267 28.48 -16.33 0.72
C ARG A 267 29.48 -17.33 1.30
N ASP A 268 30.51 -16.85 1.99
CA ASP A 268 31.52 -17.70 2.62
C ASP A 268 30.89 -18.56 3.71
N VAL A 269 30.04 -17.98 4.55
CA VAL A 269 29.26 -18.69 5.58
C VAL A 269 28.33 -19.74 4.95
N HIS A 270 27.62 -19.36 3.88
CA HIS A 270 26.68 -20.27 3.21
C HIS A 270 27.41 -21.42 2.52
N GLY A 271 28.53 -21.15 1.85
CA GLY A 271 29.36 -22.15 1.20
C GLY A 271 30.02 -23.15 2.17
N GLU A 272 30.33 -22.73 3.41
CA GLU A 272 30.77 -23.65 4.46
C GLU A 272 29.66 -24.60 4.96
N ILE A 273 28.44 -24.04 5.09
CA ILE A 273 27.26 -24.85 5.48
C ILE A 273 26.92 -25.87 4.40
N GLU A 274 26.95 -25.49 3.11
CA GLU A 274 26.63 -26.40 1.99
C GLU A 274 27.69 -27.53 1.81
N ARG A 275 28.95 -27.27 2.14
CA ARG A 275 30.00 -28.30 2.08
C ARG A 275 29.92 -29.37 3.17
N GLY A 276 28.88 -29.32 4.01
CA GLY A 276 28.65 -30.31 5.07
C GLY A 276 29.68 -30.20 6.19
N GLY A 277 30.32 -29.06 6.34
CA GLY A 277 31.20 -28.74 7.45
C GLY A 277 30.46 -28.92 8.77
N ASP A 278 31.01 -29.72 9.66
CA ASP A 278 30.44 -29.94 10.99
C ASP A 278 30.32 -28.59 11.70
N ILE A 279 29.07 -28.23 12.07
CA ILE A 279 28.75 -26.99 12.79
C ILE A 279 29.65 -26.82 14.03
N SER A 280 30.15 -27.94 14.61
CA SER A 280 31.10 -27.92 15.70
C SER A 280 32.48 -27.37 15.33
N SER A 281 32.91 -27.49 14.06
CA SER A 281 34.16 -26.89 13.57
C SER A 281 34.08 -25.37 13.37
N LEU A 282 32.87 -24.82 13.12
CA LEU A 282 32.57 -23.40 13.07
C LEU A 282 32.50 -22.73 14.46
N GLY A 283 32.45 -23.53 15.52
CA GLY A 283 32.27 -23.04 16.90
C GLY A 283 33.33 -22.04 17.35
N ALA A 284 34.57 -22.17 16.87
CA ALA A 284 35.64 -21.20 17.17
C ALA A 284 35.61 -19.95 16.28
N SER A 285 35.08 -20.01 15.05
CA SER A 285 35.03 -18.92 14.10
C SER A 285 33.70 -18.12 14.17
N LEU A 286 32.59 -18.72 14.61
CA LEU A 286 31.31 -18.09 14.73
C LEU A 286 31.32 -16.80 15.56
N PRO A 287 31.97 -16.68 16.73
CA PRO A 287 32.04 -15.46 17.48
C PRO A 287 32.84 -14.36 16.77
N GLN A 288 33.80 -14.73 15.93
CA GLN A 288 34.59 -13.78 15.12
C GLN A 288 33.78 -13.27 13.94
N LEU A 289 33.08 -14.15 13.22
CA LEU A 289 32.17 -13.82 12.14
C LEU A 289 31.03 -12.92 12.62
N ARG A 290 30.44 -13.24 13.76
CA ARG A 290 29.40 -12.40 14.40
C ARG A 290 29.92 -11.01 14.75
N ARG A 291 31.10 -10.91 15.38
CA ARG A 291 31.71 -9.60 15.66
C ARG A 291 32.01 -8.81 14.41
N ARG A 292 32.48 -9.45 13.33
CA ARG A 292 32.72 -8.77 12.04
C ARG A 292 31.42 -8.26 11.43
N LEU A 293 30.36 -9.07 11.44
CA LEU A 293 29.03 -8.71 10.96
C LEU A 293 28.47 -7.52 11.77
N ASP A 294 28.55 -7.58 13.09
CA ASP A 294 28.09 -6.47 13.96
C ASP A 294 28.88 -5.17 13.72
N THR A 295 30.15 -5.29 13.35
CA THR A 295 30.98 -4.12 12.99
C THR A 295 30.54 -3.55 11.64
N LEU A 296 30.40 -4.38 10.62
CA LEU A 296 29.93 -3.99 9.28
C LEU A 296 28.55 -3.33 9.33
N LEU A 297 27.62 -3.87 10.13
CA LEU A 297 26.28 -3.29 10.31
C LEU A 297 26.34 -1.90 10.95
N ARG A 298 27.22 -1.69 11.94
CA ARG A 298 27.41 -0.37 12.56
C ARG A 298 28.04 0.63 11.59
N GLU A 299 29.04 0.23 10.82
CA GLU A 299 29.67 1.08 9.82
C GLU A 299 28.70 1.46 8.69
N LEU A 300 27.90 0.50 8.20
CA LEU A 300 26.83 0.74 7.22
C LEU A 300 25.81 1.75 7.75
N THR A 301 25.34 1.59 8.99
CA THR A 301 24.37 2.50 9.62
C THR A 301 24.93 3.91 9.74
N LEU A 302 26.21 4.03 10.13
CA LEU A 302 26.88 5.33 10.25
C LEU A 302 26.99 6.04 8.89
N LEU A 303 27.46 5.33 7.86
CA LEU A 303 27.60 5.88 6.51
C LEU A 303 26.24 6.25 5.88
N GLU A 304 25.20 5.45 6.09
CA GLU A 304 23.85 5.76 5.65
C GLU A 304 23.31 7.02 6.34
N THR A 305 23.63 7.22 7.62
CA THR A 305 23.32 8.44 8.36
C THR A 305 24.07 9.65 7.78
N GLN A 306 25.38 9.53 7.52
CA GLN A 306 26.17 10.58 6.90
C GLN A 306 25.65 10.93 5.49
N ARG A 307 25.36 9.92 4.67
CA ARG A 307 24.75 10.11 3.35
C ARG A 307 23.45 10.90 3.44
N SER A 308 22.57 10.54 4.38
CA SER A 308 21.31 11.25 4.60
C SER A 308 21.52 12.72 4.99
N GLN A 309 22.51 13.01 5.85
CA GLN A 309 22.85 14.37 6.24
C GLN A 309 23.43 15.20 5.07
N ILE A 310 24.26 14.61 4.22
CA ILE A 310 24.80 15.28 3.02
C ILE A 310 23.66 15.61 2.06
N LEU A 311 22.75 14.65 1.80
CA LEU A 311 21.57 14.86 0.97
C LEU A 311 20.62 15.94 1.54
N GLU A 312 20.47 16.03 2.85
CA GLU A 312 19.69 17.10 3.49
C GLU A 312 20.34 18.48 3.33
N ARG A 313 21.69 18.58 3.42
CA ARG A 313 22.41 19.82 3.13
C ARG A 313 22.23 20.27 1.68
N GLN A 314 22.31 19.34 0.72
CA GLN A 314 22.07 19.63 -0.70
C GLN A 314 20.63 20.05 -0.99
N ARG A 315 19.65 19.55 -0.20
CA ARG A 315 18.22 19.92 -0.32
C ARG A 315 17.93 21.37 0.07
N GLY A 316 18.67 21.95 0.99
CA GLY A 316 18.51 23.35 1.37
C GLY A 316 18.81 24.36 0.23
N GLU A 317 19.44 23.89 -0.83
CA GLU A 317 19.88 24.72 -1.96
C GLU A 317 18.95 24.74 -3.16
N GLY A 318 17.88 23.90 -3.19
CA GLY A 318 17.01 23.68 -4.36
C GLY A 318 15.53 24.06 -4.16
N ASP A 319 15.21 25.18 -3.52
CA ASP A 319 13.86 25.48 -3.02
C ASP A 319 12.78 25.68 -4.10
N GLY A 320 13.12 26.08 -5.33
CA GLY A 320 12.15 26.35 -6.38
C GLY A 320 11.54 25.11 -7.04
N ALA A 321 12.34 24.06 -7.30
CA ALA A 321 11.88 22.80 -7.92
C ALA A 321 11.13 21.91 -6.92
N ASN A 322 11.37 22.09 -5.63
CA ASN A 322 10.72 21.32 -4.56
C ASN A 322 9.27 21.76 -4.28
N GLN A 323 8.88 22.97 -4.66
CA GLN A 323 7.57 23.51 -4.34
C GLN A 323 6.46 22.88 -5.21
N ALA A 324 6.73 22.62 -6.47
CA ALA A 324 5.76 22.03 -7.40
C ALA A 324 5.36 20.59 -7.04
N LEU A 325 6.24 19.84 -6.37
CA LEU A 325 5.99 18.45 -5.95
C LEU A 325 5.32 18.34 -4.58
N ARG A 326 5.19 19.46 -3.86
CA ARG A 326 4.54 19.46 -2.54
C ARG A 326 3.03 19.41 -2.70
N VAL A 327 2.42 18.54 -1.94
CA VAL A 327 0.95 18.45 -1.87
C VAL A 327 0.38 19.74 -1.29
N SER A 328 -0.56 20.34 -2.01
CA SER A 328 -1.23 21.57 -1.60
C SER A 328 -2.28 21.29 -0.52
N HIS A 329 -2.29 22.08 0.55
CA HIS A 329 -3.34 21.98 1.58
C HIS A 329 -4.73 22.38 1.05
N GLU A 330 -4.78 23.31 0.11
CA GLU A 330 -6.04 23.68 -0.56
C GLU A 330 -6.58 22.50 -1.38
N ALA A 331 -5.70 21.81 -2.12
CA ALA A 331 -6.07 20.60 -2.86
C ALA A 331 -6.49 19.46 -1.94
N ILE A 332 -5.83 19.27 -0.77
CA ILE A 332 -6.28 18.33 0.26
C ILE A 332 -7.70 18.67 0.72
N ALA A 333 -7.97 19.93 1.05
CA ALA A 333 -9.30 20.37 1.50
C ALA A 333 -10.39 20.17 0.42
N GLN A 334 -10.04 20.41 -0.85
CA GLN A 334 -10.92 20.10 -1.98
C GLN A 334 -11.17 18.59 -2.10
N ALA A 335 -10.13 17.78 -1.99
CA ALA A 335 -10.22 16.33 -2.04
C ALA A 335 -11.07 15.78 -0.89
N ASP A 336 -10.87 16.28 0.33
CA ASP A 336 -11.65 15.91 1.52
C ASP A 336 -13.14 16.19 1.32
N LYS A 337 -13.48 17.33 0.71
CA LYS A 337 -14.87 17.67 0.37
C LYS A 337 -15.47 16.70 -0.65
N LEU A 338 -14.73 16.34 -1.70
CA LEU A 338 -15.22 15.41 -2.73
C LEU A 338 -15.37 13.99 -2.21
N ALA A 339 -14.49 13.57 -1.31
CA ALA A 339 -14.53 12.24 -0.70
C ALA A 339 -15.83 11.96 0.05
N THR A 340 -16.48 12.98 0.63
CA THR A 340 -17.77 12.82 1.33
C THR A 340 -18.91 12.37 0.43
N ALA A 341 -18.79 12.62 -0.88
CA ALA A 341 -19.78 12.27 -1.90
C ALA A 341 -19.37 11.08 -2.78
N ALA A 342 -18.22 10.46 -2.52
CA ALA A 342 -17.65 9.41 -3.35
C ALA A 342 -17.79 8.02 -2.70
N ASN A 343 -17.78 6.99 -3.54
CA ASN A 343 -17.69 5.58 -3.13
C ASN A 343 -16.26 5.05 -3.19
N GLY A 344 -15.34 5.82 -3.77
CA GLY A 344 -13.97 5.40 -3.90
C GLY A 344 -13.08 6.42 -4.59
N MET A 345 -11.83 6.02 -4.79
CA MET A 345 -10.83 6.84 -5.45
C MET A 345 -9.90 6.03 -6.34
N LEU A 346 -9.39 6.66 -7.38
CA LEU A 346 -8.32 6.18 -8.24
C LEU A 346 -7.12 7.10 -8.11
N VAL A 347 -5.93 6.54 -8.03
CA VAL A 347 -4.67 7.26 -7.82
C VAL A 347 -3.84 7.22 -9.08
N PHE A 348 -3.34 8.39 -9.48
CA PHE A 348 -2.49 8.56 -10.66
C PHE A 348 -1.21 9.30 -10.29
N PHE A 349 -0.08 8.77 -10.73
CA PHE A 349 1.23 9.43 -10.65
C PHE A 349 1.75 9.66 -12.05
N ASN A 350 2.05 10.91 -12.38
CA ASN A 350 2.51 11.35 -13.71
C ASN A 350 1.57 10.92 -14.86
N GLY A 351 0.25 10.96 -14.59
CA GLY A 351 -0.79 10.54 -15.53
C GLY A 351 -0.97 9.03 -15.68
N GLU A 352 -0.24 8.22 -14.93
CA GLU A 352 -0.29 6.76 -14.96
C GLU A 352 -1.13 6.25 -13.78
N PHE A 353 -2.06 5.32 -14.05
CA PHE A 353 -2.85 4.67 -13.02
C PHE A 353 -1.96 3.79 -12.11
N VAL A 354 -2.09 3.98 -10.80
CA VAL A 354 -1.33 3.24 -9.79
C VAL A 354 -2.20 2.20 -9.10
N ALA A 355 -3.30 2.64 -8.50
CA ALA A 355 -4.27 1.78 -7.82
C ALA A 355 -5.55 2.56 -7.52
N GLY A 356 -6.57 1.87 -7.03
CA GLY A 356 -7.81 2.48 -6.57
C GLY A 356 -8.59 1.57 -5.64
N ASP A 357 -9.54 2.16 -4.95
CA ASP A 357 -10.46 1.49 -4.05
C ASP A 357 -11.89 1.94 -4.36
N LEU A 358 -12.80 0.98 -4.52
CA LEU A 358 -14.23 1.24 -4.65
C LEU A 358 -14.98 0.44 -3.59
N PHE A 359 -15.84 1.11 -2.84
CA PHE A 359 -16.66 0.54 -1.78
C PHE A 359 -18.13 0.52 -2.19
N ALA A 360 -18.86 -0.51 -1.79
CA ALA A 360 -20.31 -0.59 -1.98
C ALA A 360 -21.03 0.57 -1.30
N GLU A 361 -20.55 0.97 -0.13
CA GLU A 361 -21.15 2.03 0.68
C GLU A 361 -20.26 3.26 0.73
N ARG A 362 -20.83 4.42 0.41
CA ARG A 362 -20.15 5.71 0.52
C ARG A 362 -19.66 5.98 1.95
N ALA A 363 -20.46 5.62 2.92
CA ALA A 363 -20.12 5.77 4.34
C ALA A 363 -18.85 5.00 4.73
N TRP A 364 -18.58 3.87 4.10
CA TRP A 364 -17.36 3.10 4.34
C TRP A 364 -16.13 3.80 3.75
N PHE A 365 -16.24 4.26 2.51
CA PHE A 365 -15.15 5.04 1.90
C PHE A 365 -14.85 6.30 2.71
N SER A 366 -15.87 7.07 3.07
CA SER A 366 -15.71 8.30 3.86
C SER A 366 -14.99 8.07 5.19
N LYS A 367 -15.25 6.95 5.87
CA LYS A 367 -14.57 6.59 7.13
C LYS A 367 -13.09 6.25 6.95
N LEU A 368 -12.72 5.60 5.85
CA LEU A 368 -11.35 5.16 5.58
C LEU A 368 -10.54 6.15 4.75
N TYR A 369 -11.20 7.11 4.10
CA TYR A 369 -10.57 8.01 3.15
C TYR A 369 -9.36 8.77 3.72
N GLY A 370 -9.47 9.31 4.92
CA GLY A 370 -8.35 10.05 5.53
C GLY A 370 -7.08 9.22 5.62
N GLU A 371 -7.19 7.95 6.01
CA GLU A 371 -6.08 7.03 6.11
C GLU A 371 -5.55 6.59 4.73
N LEU A 372 -6.45 6.38 3.77
CA LEU A 372 -6.10 6.08 2.37
C LEU A 372 -5.38 7.28 1.72
N ARG A 373 -5.88 8.51 1.93
CA ARG A 373 -5.26 9.75 1.46
C ARG A 373 -3.83 9.88 2.00
N ASP A 374 -3.65 9.76 3.31
CA ASP A 374 -2.36 9.97 3.95
C ASP A 374 -1.32 8.93 3.48
N SER A 375 -1.74 7.67 3.30
CA SER A 375 -0.89 6.62 2.75
C SER A 375 -0.54 6.86 1.27
N THR A 376 -1.45 7.46 0.51
CA THR A 376 -1.24 7.83 -0.88
C THR A 376 -0.28 9.02 -1.00
N ILE A 377 -0.42 10.03 -0.13
CA ILE A 377 0.52 11.15 -0.05
C ILE A 377 1.93 10.65 0.31
N LEU A 378 2.05 9.71 1.25
CA LEU A 378 3.33 9.08 1.57
C LEU A 378 3.96 8.39 0.34
N SER A 379 3.15 7.70 -0.47
CA SER A 379 3.62 7.09 -1.71
C SER A 379 4.10 8.12 -2.72
N TRP A 380 3.34 9.22 -2.90
CA TRP A 380 3.74 10.30 -3.79
C TRP A 380 5.05 10.95 -3.34
N GLU A 381 5.19 11.27 -2.05
CA GLU A 381 6.43 11.84 -1.52
C GLU A 381 7.64 10.92 -1.76
N SER A 382 7.47 9.61 -1.59
CA SER A 382 8.55 8.63 -1.88
C SER A 382 8.89 8.62 -3.38
N VAL A 383 7.90 8.44 -4.24
CA VAL A 383 8.10 8.29 -5.69
C VAL A 383 8.63 9.58 -6.31
N SER A 384 8.09 10.75 -5.96
CA SER A 384 8.49 12.04 -6.50
C SER A 384 9.92 12.42 -6.11
N ARG A 385 10.31 12.18 -4.85
CA ARG A 385 11.70 12.42 -4.41
C ARG A 385 12.69 11.46 -5.06
N ARG A 386 12.30 10.21 -5.29
CA ARG A 386 13.12 9.25 -6.05
C ARG A 386 13.26 9.70 -7.50
N ALA A 387 12.16 10.08 -8.15
CA ALA A 387 12.18 10.60 -9.51
C ALA A 387 13.11 11.82 -9.67
N GLN A 388 13.07 12.74 -8.70
CA GLN A 388 13.99 13.88 -8.67
C GLN A 388 15.46 13.46 -8.59
N ARG A 389 15.81 12.53 -7.68
CA ARG A 389 17.18 12.03 -7.55
C ARG A 389 17.68 11.32 -8.82
N GLU A 390 16.78 10.68 -9.54
CA GLU A 390 17.06 9.98 -10.80
C GLU A 390 16.97 10.91 -12.04
N GLY A 391 16.71 12.20 -11.85
CA GLY A 391 16.56 13.17 -12.96
C GLY A 391 15.35 12.90 -13.86
N ARG A 392 14.32 12.20 -13.37
CA ARG A 392 13.08 11.93 -14.10
C ARG A 392 12.15 13.14 -14.00
N ALA A 393 11.75 13.66 -15.15
CA ALA A 393 10.82 14.78 -15.23
C ALA A 393 9.37 14.33 -15.00
N ILE A 394 8.59 15.21 -14.37
CA ILE A 394 7.13 15.13 -14.39
C ILE A 394 6.65 15.71 -15.72
N ASP A 395 5.70 15.03 -16.34
CA ASP A 395 5.06 15.52 -17.56
C ASP A 395 4.00 16.57 -17.17
N PRO A 396 4.15 17.83 -17.56
CA PRO A 396 3.18 18.88 -17.21
C PRO A 396 1.79 18.66 -17.81
N LEU A 397 1.67 17.76 -18.80
CA LEU A 397 0.39 17.40 -19.42
C LEU A 397 -0.19 16.11 -18.83
N ALA A 398 0.44 15.55 -17.79
CA ALA A 398 0.03 14.28 -17.18
C ALA A 398 -1.45 14.27 -16.77
N SER A 399 -1.91 15.33 -16.08
CA SER A 399 -3.28 15.42 -15.56
C SER A 399 -4.35 15.47 -16.65
N GLN A 400 -4.01 15.86 -17.88
CA GLN A 400 -4.96 15.87 -19.00
C GLN A 400 -5.40 14.45 -19.41
N ARG A 401 -4.56 13.44 -19.14
CA ARG A 401 -4.83 12.03 -19.50
C ARG A 401 -5.63 11.28 -18.43
N VAL A 402 -5.64 11.79 -17.21
CA VAL A 402 -6.16 11.08 -16.02
C VAL A 402 -7.63 10.71 -16.15
N MET A 403 -8.48 11.60 -16.65
CA MET A 403 -9.91 11.33 -16.77
C MET A 403 -10.25 10.24 -17.79
N GLY A 404 -9.55 10.21 -18.91
CA GLY A 404 -9.71 9.15 -19.92
C GLY A 404 -9.28 7.79 -19.35
N ALA A 405 -8.11 7.75 -18.70
CA ALA A 405 -7.58 6.56 -18.05
C ALA A 405 -8.51 6.06 -16.92
N ALA A 406 -9.03 6.96 -16.08
CA ALA A 406 -9.96 6.62 -15.00
C ALA A 406 -11.22 5.92 -15.50
N ARG A 407 -11.85 6.48 -16.54
CA ARG A 407 -13.04 5.87 -17.16
C ARG A 407 -12.74 4.50 -17.74
N THR A 408 -11.59 4.36 -18.40
CA THR A 408 -11.17 3.08 -18.99
C THR A 408 -10.92 2.03 -17.90
N VAL A 409 -10.16 2.36 -16.85
CA VAL A 409 -9.88 1.44 -15.74
C VAL A 409 -11.16 0.93 -15.09
N VAL A 410 -12.08 1.83 -14.74
CA VAL A 410 -13.34 1.44 -14.09
C VAL A 410 -14.20 0.61 -15.04
N ARG A 411 -14.40 1.05 -16.29
CA ARG A 411 -15.18 0.30 -17.29
C ARG A 411 -14.64 -1.10 -17.48
N ASP A 412 -13.33 -1.24 -17.70
CA ASP A 412 -12.70 -2.53 -18.02
C ASP A 412 -12.65 -3.44 -16.78
N THR A 413 -12.59 -2.87 -15.58
CA THR A 413 -12.70 -3.62 -14.33
C THR A 413 -14.12 -4.15 -14.14
N LEU A 414 -15.13 -3.32 -14.26
CA LEU A 414 -16.52 -3.71 -14.00
C LEU A 414 -17.09 -4.65 -15.09
N ALA A 415 -16.65 -4.50 -16.34
CA ALA A 415 -17.06 -5.32 -17.47
C ALA A 415 -16.17 -6.56 -17.71
N GLY A 416 -15.13 -6.75 -16.90
CA GLY A 416 -14.16 -7.81 -17.11
C GLY A 416 -14.62 -9.18 -16.59
N ASP A 417 -13.87 -10.22 -16.95
CA ASP A 417 -14.13 -11.58 -16.52
C ASP A 417 -13.60 -11.79 -15.08
N TRP A 418 -14.51 -12.11 -14.17
CA TRP A 418 -14.18 -12.35 -12.77
C TRP A 418 -14.22 -13.84 -12.46
N SER A 419 -13.18 -14.32 -11.81
CA SER A 419 -13.08 -15.72 -11.34
C SER A 419 -13.10 -15.77 -9.82
N GLU A 420 -13.88 -16.69 -9.27
CA GLU A 420 -13.92 -16.93 -7.84
C GLU A 420 -12.65 -17.66 -7.37
N ARG A 421 -12.14 -17.26 -6.23
CA ARG A 421 -10.97 -17.84 -5.56
C ARG A 421 -11.31 -18.26 -4.15
N ALA A 422 -10.50 -19.15 -3.59
CA ALA A 422 -10.62 -19.49 -2.18
C ALA A 422 -10.45 -18.22 -1.34
N THR A 423 -11.34 -18.01 -0.38
CA THR A 423 -11.23 -16.93 0.60
C THR A 423 -10.54 -17.43 1.87
N PRO A 424 -9.76 -16.61 2.59
CA PRO A 424 -9.18 -17.00 3.87
C PRO A 424 -10.23 -17.05 5.00
N ALA A 425 -11.44 -16.53 4.78
CA ALA A 425 -12.49 -16.44 5.80
C ALA A 425 -13.87 -16.75 5.19
N HIS A 426 -14.80 -15.81 5.24
CA HIS A 426 -16.18 -15.95 4.76
C HIS A 426 -16.42 -15.10 3.51
N GLY A 427 -17.57 -15.28 2.88
CA GLY A 427 -17.90 -14.60 1.63
C GLY A 427 -17.18 -15.19 0.42
N ARG A 428 -17.13 -14.41 -0.66
CA ARG A 428 -16.59 -14.82 -1.96
C ARG A 428 -15.46 -13.90 -2.36
N ALA A 429 -14.25 -14.44 -2.52
CA ALA A 429 -13.10 -13.71 -3.04
C ALA A 429 -13.08 -13.82 -4.58
N LEU A 430 -12.93 -12.70 -5.25
CA LEU A 430 -12.99 -12.60 -6.70
C LEU A 430 -11.69 -11.99 -7.24
N LEU A 431 -11.23 -12.49 -8.37
CA LEU A 431 -10.04 -12.01 -9.04
C LEU A 431 -10.36 -11.72 -10.52
N LEU A 432 -10.01 -10.52 -10.97
CA LEU A 432 -10.19 -10.10 -12.35
C LEU A 432 -9.18 -10.82 -13.26
N GLU A 433 -9.69 -11.43 -14.31
CA GLU A 433 -8.89 -11.96 -15.40
C GLU A 433 -8.86 -10.95 -16.56
N HIS A 434 -7.79 -10.14 -16.61
CA HIS A 434 -7.61 -9.08 -17.60
C HIS A 434 -6.13 -9.00 -18.04
N PRO A 435 -5.81 -8.64 -19.29
CA PRO A 435 -4.42 -8.58 -19.76
C PRO A 435 -3.53 -7.62 -18.98
N PHE A 436 -4.05 -6.48 -18.57
CA PHE A 436 -3.29 -5.38 -17.97
C PHE A 436 -3.70 -5.05 -16.54
N LEU A 437 -4.99 -5.21 -16.20
CA LEU A 437 -5.49 -4.91 -14.88
C LEU A 437 -5.31 -6.10 -13.92
N GLN A 438 -5.03 -5.79 -12.67
CA GLN A 438 -4.97 -6.70 -11.55
C GLN A 438 -5.89 -6.15 -10.48
N SER A 439 -7.13 -6.65 -10.46
CA SER A 439 -8.12 -6.23 -9.47
C SER A 439 -8.64 -7.42 -8.71
N SER A 440 -9.00 -7.20 -7.45
CA SER A 440 -9.63 -8.18 -6.58
C SER A 440 -10.86 -7.58 -5.93
N ALA A 441 -11.81 -8.43 -5.58
CA ALA A 441 -13.00 -8.02 -4.86
C ALA A 441 -13.36 -9.04 -3.78
N ILE A 442 -14.08 -8.59 -2.76
CA ILE A 442 -14.75 -9.43 -1.78
C ILE A 442 -16.25 -9.16 -1.84
N ALA A 443 -17.05 -10.21 -1.87
CA ALA A 443 -18.50 -10.15 -1.73
C ALA A 443 -18.93 -10.94 -0.50
N ALA A 444 -19.96 -10.47 0.21
CA ALA A 444 -20.64 -11.27 1.23
C ALA A 444 -21.54 -12.33 0.55
N ASP A 445 -22.20 -13.16 1.35
CA ASP A 445 -23.24 -14.05 0.86
C ASP A 445 -24.36 -13.22 0.23
N GLY A 446 -24.45 -13.27 -1.08
CA GLY A 446 -25.26 -12.42 -1.93
C GLY A 446 -24.41 -11.86 -3.09
N ASP A 447 -25.05 -11.16 -4.02
CA ASP A 447 -24.44 -10.86 -5.31
C ASP A 447 -23.67 -9.54 -5.40
N ALA A 448 -23.58 -8.77 -4.29
CA ALA A 448 -22.94 -7.46 -4.30
C ALA A 448 -21.51 -7.50 -3.75
N PRO A 449 -20.53 -6.94 -4.49
CA PRO A 449 -19.20 -6.76 -3.95
C PRO A 449 -19.22 -5.72 -2.82
N LEU A 450 -18.46 -5.99 -1.75
CA LEU A 450 -18.30 -5.07 -0.62
C LEU A 450 -17.20 -4.03 -0.90
N HIS A 451 -16.11 -4.50 -1.50
CA HIS A 451 -14.95 -3.70 -1.84
C HIS A 451 -14.26 -4.24 -3.08
N LEU A 452 -13.75 -3.35 -3.92
CA LEU A 452 -12.85 -3.61 -5.03
C LEU A 452 -11.52 -2.91 -4.79
N LEU A 453 -10.44 -3.66 -4.80
CA LEU A 453 -9.09 -3.14 -4.96
C LEU A 453 -8.71 -3.19 -6.43
N LEU A 454 -8.49 -2.01 -7.03
CA LEU A 454 -8.09 -1.88 -8.42
C LEU A 454 -6.58 -1.69 -8.53
N GLY A 455 -5.97 -2.34 -9.50
CA GLY A 455 -4.54 -2.25 -9.74
C GLY A 455 -4.15 -2.68 -11.15
N THR A 456 -2.84 -2.79 -11.38
CA THR A 456 -2.25 -3.22 -12.64
C THR A 456 -1.37 -4.44 -12.45
N LYS A 457 -1.30 -5.32 -13.45
CA LYS A 457 -0.40 -6.50 -13.44
C LYS A 457 1.08 -6.12 -13.42
N GLN A 458 1.41 -4.94 -13.89
CA GLN A 458 2.76 -4.39 -13.83
C GLN A 458 2.73 -3.03 -13.11
N PRO A 459 3.78 -2.68 -12.37
CA PRO A 459 3.86 -1.36 -11.75
C PRO A 459 3.78 -0.26 -12.80
N ALA A 460 3.16 0.88 -12.46
CA ALA A 460 3.19 2.06 -13.31
C ALA A 460 4.65 2.49 -13.55
N PRO A 461 5.04 2.80 -14.80
CA PRO A 461 6.44 3.11 -15.12
C PRO A 461 7.04 4.22 -14.27
N PHE A 462 6.28 5.26 -13.94
CA PHE A 462 6.75 6.34 -13.09
C PHE A 462 7.05 5.89 -11.65
N THR A 463 6.46 4.81 -11.18
CA THR A 463 6.72 4.27 -9.83
C THR A 463 7.97 3.40 -9.76
N GLN A 464 8.56 3.03 -10.90
CA GLN A 464 9.76 2.20 -11.01
C GLN A 464 11.02 3.07 -11.06
N GLY A 465 12.13 2.59 -10.52
CA GLY A 465 13.46 3.23 -10.69
C GLY A 465 13.98 3.14 -12.14
N GLY A 466 14.96 3.99 -12.48
CA GLY A 466 15.41 4.23 -13.85
C GLY A 466 15.74 3.00 -14.70
N ASP A 467 16.41 2.00 -14.14
CA ASP A 467 16.80 0.78 -14.87
C ASP A 467 15.61 -0.11 -15.29
N THR A 468 14.54 -0.10 -14.51
CA THR A 468 13.34 -0.90 -14.79
C THR A 468 12.43 -0.18 -15.79
N ALA A 469 12.37 1.15 -15.76
CA ALA A 469 11.57 1.97 -16.68
C ALA A 469 12.08 1.85 -18.13
N MET A 470 13.38 1.67 -18.35
CA MET A 470 13.97 1.54 -19.67
C MET A 470 13.59 0.21 -20.34
N ARG A 471 13.49 -0.87 -19.59
CA ARG A 471 13.08 -2.21 -20.10
C ARG A 471 11.60 -2.27 -20.49
N THR A 472 10.75 -1.45 -19.88
CA THR A 472 9.29 -1.46 -20.13
C THR A 472 8.92 -0.62 -21.38
N ARG A 473 9.73 0.38 -21.75
CA ARG A 473 9.49 1.22 -22.94
C ARG A 473 9.67 0.47 -24.28
N LEU A 474 10.41 -0.63 -24.30
CA LEU A 474 10.71 -1.39 -25.52
C LEU A 474 9.65 -2.43 -25.90
N GLY A 475 8.57 -2.61 -25.14
CA GLY A 475 7.62 -3.68 -25.36
C GLY A 475 6.12 -3.34 -25.30
N ARG A 476 5.69 -2.06 -25.30
CA ARG A 476 4.25 -1.75 -25.14
C ARG A 476 3.70 -0.78 -26.18
N PRO A 477 2.54 -1.10 -26.79
CA PRO A 477 1.67 -0.08 -27.34
C PRO A 477 1.02 0.70 -26.19
N PRO A 478 0.84 2.03 -26.29
CA PRO A 478 0.12 2.81 -25.29
C PRO A 478 -1.34 2.34 -25.22
N LEU A 479 -1.87 2.27 -24.01
CA LEU A 479 -3.32 2.17 -23.81
C LEU A 479 -3.94 3.43 -24.44
N ARG A 480 -4.54 3.28 -25.62
CA ARG A 480 -5.31 4.32 -26.30
C ARG A 480 -6.72 4.41 -25.73
#